data_ef5c177ccc632012bcefeaf6d6070be6
#
_entry.id   ef5c177ccc632012bcefeaf6d6070be6
#
_cell.length_a   1.000
_cell.length_b   1.000
_cell.length_c   1.000
_cell.angle_alpha   90.00
_cell.angle_beta   90.00
_cell.angle_gamma   90.00
#
_symmetry.space_group_name_H-M   'P 1'
#
loop_
_entity.id
_entity.type
_entity.pdbx_description
1 polymer ?
#
loop_
_entity_poly.entity_id
_entity_poly.type
_entity_poly.pdbx_seq_one_letter_code
_entity_poly.pdbx_strand_id
1 'polypeptide(L)'
;SDVCSSDLDGKQEEQDMTDSYTFNTPIGFLTIREEEKKLTKLFWEANSVQTMKNELHSDFLYEVYTQVNEYLTGRRKQFDVPLKYQGTQFQQSVWQELQKIPYGETRSYQEIAAAIGNEKAVRAVGQANNRNLILLIIPCHRVIHKSGDISGFACGVEVKRYLLELEKGMRI
;
A
#
# COMPACT_ATOMS: atom_id res chain seq x y z
N SER A 1 2.19 22.58 -39.85
CA SER A 1 1.08 21.80 -39.24
C SER A 1 1.43 20.35 -38.95
N ASP A 2 2.40 19.79 -39.63
CA ASP A 2 2.81 18.37 -39.45
C ASP A 2 3.66 18.15 -38.21
N VAL A 3 4.28 19.20 -37.66
CA VAL A 3 5.13 19.12 -36.45
C VAL A 3 4.30 18.96 -35.17
N CYS A 4 3.06 19.45 -35.19
CA CYS A 4 2.18 19.36 -33.99
C CYS A 4 1.58 17.96 -33.77
N SER A 5 1.49 17.13 -34.82
CA SER A 5 0.91 15.80 -34.71
C SER A 5 1.88 14.76 -34.12
N SER A 6 3.19 14.94 -34.36
CA SER A 6 4.21 14.04 -33.83
C SER A 6 4.43 14.21 -32.31
N ASP A 7 4.27 15.43 -31.80
CA ASP A 7 4.40 15.71 -30.36
C ASP A 7 3.20 15.17 -29.54
N LEU A 8 2.02 15.06 -30.17
CA LEU A 8 0.84 14.50 -29.53
C LEU A 8 0.91 12.97 -29.39
N ASP A 9 1.49 12.30 -30.38
CA ASP A 9 1.66 10.85 -30.34
C ASP A 9 2.68 10.41 -29.26
N GLY A 10 3.76 11.17 -29.09
CA GLY A 10 4.74 10.92 -28.04
C GLY A 10 4.21 11.09 -26.62
N LYS A 11 3.24 12.00 -26.43
CA LYS A 11 2.61 12.20 -25.12
C LYS A 11 1.58 11.13 -24.79
N GLN A 12 0.96 10.52 -25.78
CA GLN A 12 0.02 9.42 -25.57
C GLN A 12 0.74 8.11 -25.23
N GLU A 13 1.91 7.88 -25.82
CA GLU A 13 2.71 6.70 -25.49
C GLU A 13 3.23 6.72 -24.04
N GLU A 14 3.58 7.89 -23.49
CA GLU A 14 3.98 8.02 -22.09
C GLU A 14 2.83 7.79 -21.12
N GLN A 15 1.59 8.10 -21.51
CA GLN A 15 0.41 7.88 -20.67
C GLN A 15 -0.03 6.42 -20.62
N ASP A 16 0.25 5.65 -21.66
CA ASP A 16 -0.11 4.23 -21.74
C ASP A 16 0.80 3.31 -20.91
N MET A 17 1.90 3.82 -20.33
CA MET A 17 2.83 3.03 -19.52
C MET A 17 2.39 2.87 -18.06
N THR A 18 1.33 3.58 -17.63
CA THR A 18 0.76 3.46 -16.29
C THR A 18 -0.55 2.70 -16.35
N ASP A 19 -0.60 1.53 -15.74
CA ASP A 19 -1.80 0.70 -15.69
C ASP A 19 -2.32 0.59 -14.26
N SER A 20 -3.63 0.44 -14.11
CA SER A 20 -4.28 0.32 -12.80
C SER A 20 -5.44 -0.66 -12.85
N TYR A 21 -5.76 -1.26 -11.71
CA TYR A 21 -6.85 -2.21 -11.57
C TYR A 21 -7.52 -2.04 -10.21
N THR A 22 -8.85 -1.98 -10.20
CA THR A 22 -9.65 -1.88 -8.97
C THR A 22 -10.46 -3.16 -8.79
N PHE A 23 -10.46 -3.71 -7.57
CA PHE A 23 -11.13 -4.96 -7.28
C PHE A 23 -11.70 -4.98 -5.85
N ASN A 24 -12.74 -5.78 -5.67
CA ASN A 24 -13.39 -5.94 -4.36
C ASN A 24 -12.65 -6.98 -3.52
N THR A 25 -12.52 -6.70 -2.22
CA THR A 25 -11.84 -7.55 -1.25
C THR A 25 -12.64 -7.62 0.05
N PRO A 26 -12.28 -8.52 1.01
CA PRO A 26 -12.90 -8.53 2.33
C PRO A 26 -12.81 -7.22 3.11
N ILE A 27 -11.86 -6.35 2.78
CA ILE A 27 -11.72 -5.03 3.43
C ILE A 27 -12.26 -3.89 2.57
N GLY A 28 -12.94 -4.18 1.47
CA GLY A 28 -13.49 -3.20 0.54
C GLY A 28 -12.74 -3.17 -0.78
N PHE A 29 -13.02 -2.16 -1.58
CA PHE A 29 -12.38 -2.00 -2.88
C PHE A 29 -10.96 -1.48 -2.74
N LEU A 30 -10.04 -2.15 -3.42
CA LEU A 30 -8.64 -1.74 -3.50
C LEU A 30 -8.27 -1.43 -4.94
N THR A 31 -7.42 -0.43 -5.13
CA THR A 31 -6.84 -0.11 -6.43
C THR A 31 -5.34 -0.34 -6.37
N ILE A 32 -4.82 -1.02 -7.37
CA ILE A 32 -3.38 -1.22 -7.59
C ILE A 32 -2.96 -0.51 -8.86
N ARG A 33 -1.76 0.06 -8.83
CA ARG A 33 -1.20 0.81 -9.96
C ARG A 33 0.24 0.42 -10.19
N GLU A 34 0.60 0.18 -11.44
CA GLU A 34 1.96 -0.14 -11.84
C GLU A 34 2.58 0.95 -12.69
N GLU A 35 3.90 0.97 -12.69
CA GLU A 35 4.73 1.72 -13.63
C GLU A 35 5.98 0.89 -13.91
N GLU A 36 6.19 0.53 -15.17
CA GLU A 36 7.36 -0.26 -15.61
C GLU A 36 7.52 -1.57 -14.83
N LYS A 37 6.43 -2.30 -14.61
CA LYS A 37 6.39 -3.57 -13.86
C LYS A 37 6.87 -3.46 -12.42
N LYS A 38 6.60 -2.31 -11.81
CA LYS A 38 6.78 -2.08 -10.38
C LYS A 38 5.50 -1.51 -9.81
N LEU A 39 5.13 -1.94 -8.61
CA LEU A 39 3.94 -1.44 -7.95
C LEU A 39 4.25 -0.05 -7.36
N THR A 40 3.47 0.95 -7.78
CA THR A 40 3.62 2.32 -7.33
C THR A 40 2.58 2.72 -6.30
N LYS A 41 1.39 2.10 -6.35
CA LYS A 41 0.30 2.38 -5.40
C LYS A 41 -0.55 1.14 -5.15
N LEU A 42 -0.98 1.00 -3.92
CA LEU A 42 -2.05 0.12 -3.49
C LEU A 42 -2.83 0.91 -2.44
N PHE A 43 -4.09 1.23 -2.72
CA PHE A 43 -4.86 2.09 -1.84
C PHE A 43 -6.32 1.67 -1.76
N TRP A 44 -6.96 2.07 -0.67
CA TRP A 44 -8.38 1.81 -0.43
C TRP A 44 -9.22 2.84 -1.18
N GLU A 45 -10.20 2.34 -1.94
CA GLU A 45 -11.05 3.17 -2.79
C GLU A 45 -12.41 3.39 -2.12
N ALA A 46 -12.68 4.61 -1.66
CA ALA A 46 -13.90 4.92 -0.94
C ALA A 46 -15.15 5.00 -1.85
N ASN A 47 -14.99 5.33 -3.13
CA ASN A 47 -16.09 5.60 -4.07
C ASN A 47 -16.08 4.62 -5.25
N SER A 48 -16.08 3.39 -4.97
CA SER A 48 -15.69 2.28 -5.83
C SER A 48 -16.53 2.02 -7.07
N VAL A 49 -17.81 2.40 -7.09
CA VAL A 49 -18.75 1.94 -8.11
C VAL A 49 -18.60 2.67 -9.44
N GLN A 50 -18.04 3.89 -9.42
CA GLN A 50 -17.99 4.75 -10.61
C GLN A 50 -16.69 4.67 -11.40
N THR A 51 -15.64 4.09 -10.83
CA THR A 51 -14.29 4.09 -11.44
C THR A 51 -13.83 2.73 -11.94
N MET A 52 -14.70 1.72 -11.92
CA MET A 52 -14.34 0.39 -12.37
C MET A 52 -14.16 0.31 -13.89
N LYS A 53 -13.02 0.79 -14.36
CA LYS A 53 -12.48 0.32 -15.64
C LYS A 53 -11.85 -1.03 -15.37
N ASN A 54 -12.65 -2.08 -15.48
CA ASN A 54 -12.26 -3.42 -15.05
C ASN A 54 -11.67 -4.24 -16.18
N GLU A 55 -10.58 -3.79 -16.74
CA GLU A 55 -9.84 -4.63 -17.64
C GLU A 55 -8.43 -4.84 -17.09
N LEU A 56 -8.17 -6.07 -16.69
CA LEU A 56 -6.87 -6.49 -16.21
C LEU A 56 -6.02 -6.87 -17.42
N HIS A 57 -5.25 -5.92 -17.93
CA HIS A 57 -4.43 -6.11 -19.13
C HIS A 57 -2.99 -6.51 -18.85
N SER A 58 -2.56 -6.44 -17.59
CA SER A 58 -1.17 -6.62 -17.21
C SER A 58 -0.98 -7.92 -16.44
N ASP A 59 -0.04 -8.75 -16.88
CA ASP A 59 0.37 -9.95 -16.14
C ASP A 59 0.94 -9.58 -14.79
N PHE A 60 1.64 -8.45 -14.70
CA PHE A 60 2.17 -7.95 -13.44
C PHE A 60 1.06 -7.60 -12.45
N LEU A 61 0.05 -6.85 -12.88
CA LEU A 61 -1.09 -6.50 -12.01
C LEU A 61 -1.90 -7.74 -11.63
N TYR A 62 -2.02 -8.72 -12.52
CA TYR A 62 -2.67 -9.99 -12.19
C TYR A 62 -1.95 -10.70 -11.06
N GLU A 63 -0.62 -10.72 -11.09
CA GLU A 63 0.18 -11.32 -10.02
C GLU A 63 0.00 -10.57 -8.70
N VAL A 64 -0.01 -9.24 -8.73
CA VAL A 64 -0.26 -8.42 -7.52
C VAL A 64 -1.66 -8.69 -6.98
N TYR A 65 -2.66 -8.68 -7.83
CA TYR A 65 -4.04 -9.01 -7.49
C TYR A 65 -4.13 -10.37 -6.79
N THR A 66 -3.48 -11.38 -7.37
CA THR A 66 -3.45 -12.73 -6.81
C THR A 66 -2.82 -12.75 -5.42
N GLN A 67 -1.67 -12.12 -5.25
CA GLN A 67 -0.98 -12.07 -3.97
C GLN A 67 -1.80 -11.34 -2.90
N VAL A 68 -2.45 -10.23 -3.25
CA VAL A 68 -3.31 -9.49 -2.32
C VAL A 68 -4.48 -10.37 -1.85
N ASN A 69 -5.14 -11.07 -2.76
CA ASN A 69 -6.24 -11.97 -2.39
C ASN A 69 -5.77 -13.15 -1.54
N GLU A 70 -4.63 -13.73 -1.86
CA GLU A 70 -4.04 -14.79 -1.05
C GLU A 70 -3.73 -14.30 0.36
N TYR A 71 -3.18 -13.11 0.50
CA TYR A 71 -2.89 -12.50 1.80
C TYR A 71 -4.17 -12.27 2.59
N LEU A 72 -5.18 -11.65 1.98
CA LEU A 72 -6.43 -11.30 2.67
C LEU A 72 -7.29 -12.51 3.03
N THR A 73 -7.03 -13.66 2.43
CA THR A 73 -7.69 -14.94 2.75
C THR A 73 -6.83 -15.87 3.61
N GLY A 74 -5.70 -15.37 4.13
CA GLY A 74 -4.83 -16.13 5.04
C GLY A 74 -3.92 -17.15 4.38
N ARG A 75 -3.82 -17.15 3.05
CA ARG A 75 -3.03 -18.13 2.29
C ARG A 75 -1.62 -17.65 1.97
N ARG A 76 -1.31 -16.39 2.23
CA ARG A 76 0.01 -15.78 1.97
C ARG A 76 0.41 -14.89 3.14
N LYS A 77 1.67 -15.00 3.56
CA LYS A 77 2.23 -14.19 4.64
C LYS A 77 3.21 -13.13 4.15
N GLN A 78 3.84 -13.33 3.00
CA GLN A 78 4.84 -12.43 2.46
C GLN A 78 4.52 -12.09 1.01
N PHE A 79 4.79 -10.84 0.64
CA PHE A 79 4.62 -10.38 -0.73
C PHE A 79 5.94 -10.46 -1.48
N ASP A 80 5.87 -10.86 -2.74
CA ASP A 80 6.99 -10.85 -3.68
C ASP A 80 6.63 -9.94 -4.84
N VAL A 81 6.69 -8.62 -4.60
CA VAL A 81 6.29 -7.58 -5.54
C VAL A 81 7.35 -6.48 -5.53
N PRO A 82 7.96 -6.17 -6.67
CA PRO A 82 8.88 -5.02 -6.73
C PRO A 82 8.10 -3.71 -6.57
N LEU A 83 8.61 -2.83 -5.72
CA LEU A 83 7.98 -1.56 -5.38
C LEU A 83 8.76 -0.39 -5.97
N LYS A 84 8.02 0.65 -6.37
CA LYS A 84 8.58 1.95 -6.73
C LYS A 84 7.69 3.02 -6.13
N TYR A 85 8.21 3.79 -5.19
CA TYR A 85 7.44 4.85 -4.55
C TYR A 85 8.30 6.08 -4.35
N GLN A 86 7.64 7.24 -4.35
CA GLN A 86 8.24 8.53 -4.12
C GLN A 86 7.71 9.12 -2.83
N GLY A 87 8.56 9.87 -2.14
CA GLY A 87 8.21 10.56 -0.92
C GLY A 87 9.42 11.32 -0.42
N THR A 88 9.24 12.07 0.65
CA THR A 88 10.34 12.74 1.31
C THR A 88 11.34 11.72 1.85
N GLN A 89 12.56 12.15 2.11
CA GLN A 89 13.58 11.28 2.68
C GLN A 89 13.12 10.69 4.02
N PHE A 90 12.43 11.48 4.83
CA PHE A 90 11.86 11.02 6.10
C PHE A 90 10.77 9.95 5.88
N GLN A 91 9.83 10.19 4.97
CA GLN A 91 8.79 9.21 4.63
C GLN A 91 9.39 7.90 4.14
N GLN A 92 10.37 7.97 3.26
CA GLN A 92 11.06 6.77 2.76
C GLN A 92 11.73 5.99 3.89
N SER A 93 12.37 6.68 4.83
CA SER A 93 12.99 6.05 6.00
C SER A 93 11.95 5.31 6.85
N VAL A 94 10.79 5.93 7.08
CA VAL A 94 9.70 5.30 7.81
C VAL A 94 9.19 4.08 7.06
N TRP A 95 8.86 4.21 5.77
CA TRP A 95 8.30 3.12 4.98
C TRP A 95 9.27 1.94 4.84
N GLN A 96 10.56 2.19 4.75
CA GLN A 96 11.58 1.13 4.77
C GLN A 96 11.60 0.39 6.10
N GLU A 97 11.47 1.12 7.20
CA GLU A 97 11.43 0.51 8.53
C GLU A 97 10.17 -0.34 8.73
N LEU A 98 9.02 0.13 8.23
CA LEU A 98 7.77 -0.65 8.28
C LEU A 98 7.90 -2.00 7.60
N GLN A 99 8.63 -2.06 6.48
CA GLN A 99 8.80 -3.30 5.72
C GLN A 99 9.60 -4.36 6.47
N LYS A 100 10.31 -3.98 7.53
CA LYS A 100 11.05 -4.91 8.38
C LYS A 100 10.20 -5.56 9.46
N ILE A 101 8.97 -5.08 9.69
CA ILE A 101 8.08 -5.67 10.70
C ILE A 101 7.57 -7.00 10.19
N PRO A 102 7.86 -8.12 10.87
CA PRO A 102 7.42 -9.44 10.41
C PRO A 102 5.90 -9.60 10.47
N TYR A 103 5.39 -10.51 9.65
CA TYR A 103 3.99 -10.91 9.67
C TYR A 103 3.59 -11.37 11.09
N GLY A 104 2.47 -10.87 11.58
CA GLY A 104 1.95 -11.23 12.90
C GLY A 104 2.57 -10.46 14.06
N GLU A 105 3.52 -9.57 13.79
CA GLU A 105 4.13 -8.73 14.82
C GLU A 105 3.71 -7.27 14.67
N THR A 106 3.84 -6.54 15.75
CA THR A 106 3.54 -5.10 15.77
C THR A 106 4.73 -4.33 16.35
N ARG A 107 4.79 -3.05 16.03
CA ARG A 107 5.73 -2.09 16.62
C ARG A 107 4.94 -0.85 17.02
N SER A 108 5.41 -0.17 18.06
CA SER A 108 4.84 1.12 18.44
C SER A 108 5.42 2.25 17.56
N TYR A 109 4.73 3.38 17.52
CA TYR A 109 5.25 4.57 16.83
C TYR A 109 6.59 5.00 17.43
N GLN A 110 6.77 4.86 18.74
CA GLN A 110 8.02 5.17 19.43
C GLN A 110 9.15 4.25 18.98
N GLU A 111 8.88 2.95 18.82
CA GLU A 111 9.87 1.98 18.34
C GLU A 111 10.32 2.29 16.92
N ILE A 112 9.39 2.69 16.05
CA ILE A 112 9.74 3.10 14.68
C ILE A 112 10.59 4.38 14.70
N ALA A 113 10.21 5.36 15.51
CA ALA A 113 10.97 6.61 15.66
C ALA A 113 12.41 6.34 16.12
N ALA A 114 12.57 5.47 17.11
CA ALA A 114 13.88 5.07 17.61
C ALA A 114 14.69 4.33 16.52
N ALA A 115 14.05 3.45 15.78
CA ALA A 115 14.71 2.65 14.73
C ALA A 115 15.24 3.51 13.59
N ILE A 116 14.56 4.60 13.24
CA ILE A 116 15.06 5.53 12.21
C ILE A 116 16.04 6.57 12.76
N GLY A 117 16.41 6.47 14.03
CA GLY A 117 17.40 7.36 14.66
C GLY A 117 16.86 8.71 15.10
N ASN A 118 15.53 8.85 15.29
CA ASN A 118 14.90 10.10 15.69
C ASN A 118 13.77 9.86 16.68
N GLU A 119 14.12 9.65 17.94
CA GLU A 119 13.17 9.30 19.01
C GLU A 119 12.10 10.37 19.26
N LYS A 120 12.38 11.61 18.90
CA LYS A 120 11.43 12.73 19.08
C LYS A 120 10.42 12.85 17.96
N ALA A 121 10.57 12.09 16.88
CA ALA A 121 9.76 12.22 15.67
C ALA A 121 8.49 11.33 15.69
N VAL A 122 7.96 10.97 16.86
CA VAL A 122 6.82 10.05 16.98
C VAL A 122 5.60 10.53 16.21
N ARG A 123 5.28 11.82 16.32
CA ARG A 123 4.14 12.41 15.58
C ARG A 123 4.37 12.39 14.07
N ALA A 124 5.58 12.74 13.63
CA ALA A 124 5.93 12.72 12.21
C ALA A 124 5.92 11.30 11.64
N VAL A 125 6.35 10.31 12.44
CA VAL A 125 6.23 8.90 12.09
C VAL A 125 4.75 8.52 11.87
N GLY A 126 3.87 8.93 12.75
CA GLY A 126 2.43 8.69 12.61
C GLY A 126 1.88 9.29 11.32
N GLN A 127 2.28 10.51 10.96
CA GLN A 127 1.86 11.14 9.72
C GLN A 127 2.39 10.40 8.48
N ALA A 128 3.66 10.00 8.49
CA ALA A 128 4.24 9.23 7.39
C ALA A 128 3.57 7.86 7.25
N ASN A 129 3.25 7.22 8.37
CA ASN A 129 2.52 5.96 8.40
C ASN A 129 1.14 6.10 7.72
N ASN A 130 0.41 7.17 8.02
CA ASN A 130 -0.91 7.43 7.44
C ASN A 130 -0.86 7.85 5.96
N ARG A 131 0.30 8.26 5.45
CA ARG A 131 0.50 8.63 4.05
C ARG A 131 1.10 7.51 3.22
N ASN A 132 1.08 6.29 3.72
CA ASN A 132 1.58 5.13 3.01
C ASN A 132 0.88 4.99 1.65
N LEU A 133 1.66 4.89 0.58
CA LEU A 133 1.18 4.77 -0.79
C LEU A 133 0.84 3.33 -1.18
N ILE A 134 1.35 2.34 -0.45
CA ILE A 134 1.24 0.93 -0.82
C ILE A 134 0.77 0.14 0.42
N LEU A 135 -0.53 0.13 0.63
CA LEU A 135 -1.13 -0.58 1.75
C LEU A 135 -0.77 -2.07 1.73
N LEU A 136 -0.81 -2.73 2.85
CA LEU A 136 -0.58 -4.17 3.05
C LEU A 136 0.87 -4.57 2.84
N ILE A 137 1.48 -4.20 1.72
CA ILE A 137 2.86 -4.57 1.35
C ILE A 137 3.85 -3.74 2.15
N ILE A 138 3.61 -2.43 2.27
CA ILE A 138 4.26 -1.61 3.30
C ILE A 138 3.31 -1.63 4.50
N PRO A 139 3.60 -2.42 5.54
CA PRO A 139 2.58 -2.82 6.51
C PRO A 139 2.32 -1.77 7.60
N CYS A 140 1.75 -0.62 7.20
CA CYS A 140 1.41 0.46 8.13
C CYS A 140 0.41 0.02 9.20
N HIS A 141 -0.38 -1.01 8.96
CA HIS A 141 -1.31 -1.58 9.94
C HIS A 141 -0.61 -2.26 11.13
N ARG A 142 0.67 -2.61 11.00
CA ARG A 142 1.47 -3.23 12.07
C ARG A 142 2.07 -2.22 13.05
N VAL A 143 1.79 -0.92 12.86
CA VAL A 143 2.23 0.12 13.80
C VAL A 143 1.04 0.51 14.67
N ILE A 144 1.22 0.42 15.97
CA ILE A 144 0.18 0.68 16.97
C ILE A 144 0.70 1.67 18.02
N HIS A 145 -0.21 2.22 18.82
CA HIS A 145 0.21 3.05 19.96
C HIS A 145 0.85 2.18 21.06
N LYS A 146 1.72 2.78 21.84
CA LYS A 146 2.42 2.11 22.94
C LYS A 146 1.45 1.46 23.93
N SER A 147 0.27 2.06 24.11
CA SER A 147 -0.79 1.52 24.95
C SER A 147 -1.50 0.28 24.37
N GLY A 148 -1.23 -0.06 23.11
CA GLY A 148 -1.95 -1.08 22.36
C GLY A 148 -3.16 -0.57 21.58
N ASP A 149 -3.48 0.72 21.70
CA ASP A 149 -4.57 1.35 20.94
C ASP A 149 -4.25 1.36 19.45
N ILE A 150 -5.23 1.02 18.62
CA ILE A 150 -5.11 0.93 17.16
C ILE A 150 -5.79 2.09 16.43
N SER A 151 -6.22 3.14 17.14
CA SER A 151 -6.85 4.31 16.52
C SER A 151 -5.90 5.08 15.62
N GLY A 152 -6.45 5.89 14.72
CA GLY A 152 -5.70 6.78 13.83
C GLY A 152 -5.24 6.16 12.51
N PHE A 153 -5.73 4.99 12.14
CA PHE A 153 -5.42 4.37 10.85
C PHE A 153 -6.24 5.02 9.72
N ALA A 154 -5.58 5.33 8.59
CA ALA A 154 -6.20 6.08 7.49
C ALA A 154 -7.42 5.39 6.88
N CYS A 155 -7.42 4.06 6.80
CA CYS A 155 -8.54 3.27 6.27
C CYS A 155 -9.58 2.92 7.34
N GLY A 156 -9.42 3.42 8.58
CA GLY A 156 -10.34 3.16 9.68
C GLY A 156 -9.93 2.01 10.59
N VAL A 157 -10.40 2.07 11.83
CA VAL A 157 -10.08 1.10 12.89
C VAL A 157 -10.53 -0.32 12.53
N GLU A 158 -11.67 -0.45 11.85
CA GLU A 158 -12.23 -1.76 11.49
C GLU A 158 -11.32 -2.51 10.52
N VAL A 159 -10.77 -1.82 9.51
CA VAL A 159 -9.84 -2.41 8.56
C VAL A 159 -8.56 -2.83 9.28
N LYS A 160 -8.01 -1.97 10.11
CA LYS A 160 -6.80 -2.27 10.89
C LYS A 160 -6.99 -3.48 11.78
N ARG A 161 -8.12 -3.54 12.50
CA ARG A 161 -8.46 -4.68 13.36
C ARG A 161 -8.55 -5.97 12.56
N TYR A 162 -9.21 -5.92 11.40
CA TYR A 162 -9.31 -7.07 10.50
C TYR A 162 -7.93 -7.61 10.13
N LEU A 163 -7.02 -6.73 9.71
CA LEU A 163 -5.68 -7.12 9.27
C LEU A 163 -4.85 -7.69 10.43
N LEU A 164 -4.91 -7.08 11.61
CA LEU A 164 -4.17 -7.56 12.77
C LEU A 164 -4.69 -8.92 13.24
N GLU A 165 -6.01 -9.12 13.25
CA GLU A 165 -6.62 -10.41 13.61
C GLU A 165 -6.28 -11.48 12.60
N LEU A 166 -6.32 -11.15 11.30
CA LEU A 166 -5.92 -12.05 10.22
C LEU A 166 -4.50 -12.57 10.43
N GLU A 167 -3.57 -11.65 10.72
CA GLU A 167 -2.16 -12.01 10.91
C GLU A 167 -1.92 -12.82 12.20
N LYS A 168 -2.82 -12.75 13.15
CA LYS A 168 -2.78 -13.60 14.35
C LYS A 168 -3.45 -14.95 14.16
N GLY A 169 -3.98 -15.23 12.96
CA GLY A 169 -4.70 -16.46 12.69
C GLY A 169 -6.11 -16.51 13.28
N MET A 170 -6.67 -15.37 13.63
CA MET A 170 -8.01 -15.28 14.25
C MET A 170 -9.14 -15.19 13.23
N ARG A 171 -8.80 -14.94 11.97
CA ARG A 171 -9.74 -14.91 10.83
C ARG A 171 -9.26 -15.84 9.73
N ILE A 172 -10.15 -16.65 9.22
CA ILE A 172 -9.89 -17.54 8.09
C ILE A 172 -11.00 -17.36 7.05
#